data_1faebd0be6324bff21a144585ba7c7c2
#
_entry.id   1faebd0be6324bff21a144585ba7c7c2
#
_cell.length_a   1.000
_cell.length_b   1.000
_cell.length_c   1.000
_cell.angle_alpha   90.00
_cell.angle_beta   90.00
_cell.angle_gamma   90.00
#
_symmetry.space_group_name_H-M   'P 1'
#
loop_
_entity.id
_entity.type
_entity.pdbx_description
1 polymer ?
#
loop_
_entity_poly.entity_id
_entity_poly.type
_entity_poly.pdbx_seq_one_letter_code
_entity_poly.pdbx_strand_id
1 'polypeptide(L)'
;MDYKNFFNDIEKTLKRISEFLSKDFEYYKMLIMIDGGKSFVASWKDNLVNFFSGISFLNSQGGENNEKYTAINFVINGVADAYLDILLGKSKLTLEEAPTALSTIVKRVMAPYL
;
A
#
# COMPACT_ATOMS: atom_id res chain seq x y z
N MET A 1 -6.96 19.26 5.49
CA MET A 1 -7.59 17.99 5.06
C MET A 1 -7.97 17.17 6.28
N ASP A 2 -9.16 16.65 6.25
CA ASP A 2 -9.68 15.79 7.31
C ASP A 2 -9.04 14.40 7.21
N TYR A 3 -8.51 13.88 8.29
CA TYR A 3 -7.92 12.54 8.28
C TYR A 3 -8.94 11.42 8.01
N LYS A 4 -10.23 11.69 8.14
CA LYS A 4 -11.27 10.75 7.74
C LYS A 4 -11.22 10.48 6.24
N ASN A 5 -10.96 11.51 5.45
CA ASN A 5 -10.80 11.35 4.00
C ASN A 5 -9.57 10.52 3.66
N PHE A 6 -8.47 10.73 4.38
CA PHE A 6 -7.27 9.91 4.21
C PHE A 6 -7.58 8.44 4.44
N PHE A 7 -8.27 8.12 5.54
CA PHE A 7 -8.59 6.73 5.87
C PHE A 7 -9.54 6.10 4.86
N ASN A 8 -10.54 6.84 4.41
CA ASN A 8 -11.48 6.35 3.40
C ASN A 8 -10.79 6.12 2.06
N ASP A 9 -9.91 7.03 1.67
CA ASP A 9 -9.20 6.93 0.41
C ASP A 9 -8.23 5.75 0.38
N ILE A 10 -7.59 5.47 1.49
CA ILE A 10 -6.70 4.30 1.61
C ILE A 10 -7.49 3.01 1.38
N GLU A 11 -8.61 2.84 2.05
CA GLU A 11 -9.40 1.62 1.90
C GLU A 11 -9.89 1.45 0.47
N LYS A 12 -10.39 2.53 -0.14
CA LYS A 12 -10.83 2.51 -1.53
C LYS A 12 -9.69 2.16 -2.48
N THR A 13 -8.52 2.73 -2.26
CA THR A 13 -7.35 2.45 -3.09
C THR A 13 -6.94 0.99 -2.98
N LEU A 14 -6.92 0.45 -1.78
CA LEU A 14 -6.58 -0.95 -1.57
C LEU A 14 -7.61 -1.89 -2.20
N LYS A 15 -8.90 -1.53 -2.16
CA LYS A 15 -9.94 -2.29 -2.85
C LYS A 15 -9.71 -2.34 -4.35
N ARG A 16 -9.36 -1.19 -4.94
CA ARG A 16 -9.04 -1.12 -6.37
C ARG A 16 -7.84 -1.99 -6.73
N ILE A 17 -6.81 -1.97 -5.90
CA ILE A 17 -5.63 -2.80 -6.09
C ILE A 17 -6.01 -4.28 -6.05
N SER A 18 -6.78 -4.69 -5.05
CA SER A 18 -7.21 -6.08 -4.92
C SER A 18 -8.06 -6.53 -6.11
N GLU A 19 -8.99 -5.68 -6.57
CA GLU A 19 -9.82 -5.98 -7.73
C GLU A 19 -8.97 -6.11 -9.00
N PHE A 20 -8.03 -5.20 -9.19
CA PHE A 20 -7.14 -5.21 -10.33
C PHE A 20 -6.32 -6.50 -10.38
N LEU A 21 -5.76 -6.90 -9.25
CA LEU A 21 -4.94 -8.10 -9.16
C LEU A 21 -5.77 -9.38 -9.29
N SER A 22 -7.02 -9.37 -8.84
CA SER A 22 -7.86 -10.56 -8.91
C SER A 22 -8.31 -10.88 -10.34
N LYS A 23 -8.40 -9.88 -11.20
CA LYS A 23 -8.82 -10.08 -12.59
C LYS A 23 -7.84 -10.93 -13.38
N ASP A 24 -6.54 -10.73 -13.15
CA ASP A 24 -5.48 -11.44 -13.86
C ASP A 24 -4.47 -12.04 -12.87
N PHE A 25 -4.99 -12.71 -11.86
CA PHE A 25 -4.18 -13.23 -10.75
C PHE A 25 -3.01 -14.09 -11.23
N GLU A 26 -3.28 -15.03 -12.13
CA GLU A 26 -2.24 -15.94 -12.64
C GLU A 26 -1.19 -15.20 -13.45
N TYR A 27 -1.58 -14.18 -14.21
CA TYR A 27 -0.68 -13.35 -14.96
C TYR A 27 0.30 -12.59 -14.06
N TYR A 28 -0.22 -11.96 -13.01
CA TYR A 28 0.62 -11.23 -12.07
C TYR A 28 1.55 -12.15 -11.30
N LYS A 29 1.06 -13.33 -10.93
CA LYS A 29 1.88 -14.35 -10.29
C LYS A 29 3.05 -14.77 -11.19
N MET A 30 2.79 -14.92 -12.48
CA MET A 30 3.82 -15.24 -13.46
C MET A 30 4.86 -14.12 -13.60
N LEU A 31 4.40 -12.86 -13.64
CA LEU A 31 5.31 -11.71 -13.73
C LEU A 31 6.26 -11.64 -12.53
N ILE A 32 5.76 -11.95 -11.34
CA ILE A 32 6.57 -11.97 -10.13
C ILE A 32 7.68 -13.02 -10.23
N MET A 33 7.43 -14.13 -10.90
CA MET A 33 8.39 -15.22 -10.99
C MET A 33 9.56 -14.90 -11.94
N ILE A 34 9.43 -13.90 -12.81
CA ILE A 34 10.46 -13.57 -13.80
C ILE A 34 11.73 -13.06 -13.14
N ASP A 35 11.61 -12.18 -12.14
CA ASP A 35 12.78 -11.57 -11.47
C ASP A 35 12.65 -11.55 -9.95
N GLY A 36 11.92 -12.51 -9.40
CA GLY A 36 11.65 -12.57 -7.96
C GLY A 36 10.74 -11.45 -7.49
N GLY A 37 10.03 -10.81 -8.40
CA GLY A 37 9.08 -9.76 -8.08
C GLY A 37 9.69 -8.37 -8.00
N LYS A 38 10.96 -8.19 -8.29
CA LYS A 38 11.63 -6.90 -8.14
C LYS A 38 10.99 -5.80 -8.97
N SER A 39 10.73 -6.04 -10.24
CA SER A 39 10.12 -5.04 -11.13
C SER A 39 8.69 -4.74 -10.72
N PHE A 40 7.94 -5.76 -10.36
CA PHE A 40 6.56 -5.62 -9.91
C PHE A 40 6.48 -4.77 -8.64
N VAL A 41 7.31 -5.11 -7.64
CA VAL A 41 7.33 -4.41 -6.36
C VAL A 41 7.79 -2.96 -6.54
N ALA A 42 8.82 -2.72 -7.38
CA ALA A 42 9.30 -1.37 -7.63
C ALA A 42 8.20 -0.49 -8.25
N SER A 43 7.48 -1.01 -9.26
CA SER A 43 6.38 -0.31 -9.89
C SER A 43 5.25 -0.01 -8.90
N TRP A 44 4.94 -0.97 -8.04
CA TRP A 44 3.91 -0.79 -7.02
C TRP A 44 4.29 0.26 -6.00
N LYS A 45 5.55 0.24 -5.54
CA LYS A 45 6.03 1.23 -4.58
C LYS A 45 5.96 2.63 -5.16
N ASP A 46 6.31 2.80 -6.43
CA ASP A 46 6.19 4.09 -7.11
C ASP A 46 4.74 4.58 -7.12
N ASN A 47 3.79 3.71 -7.42
CA ASN A 47 2.37 4.06 -7.39
C ASN A 47 1.90 4.45 -6.00
N LEU A 48 2.35 3.74 -4.98
CA LEU A 48 2.00 4.04 -3.59
C LEU A 48 2.63 5.35 -3.13
N VAL A 49 3.89 5.60 -3.51
CA VAL A 49 4.56 6.88 -3.22
C VAL A 49 3.77 8.02 -3.84
N ASN A 50 3.36 7.87 -5.11
CA ASN A 50 2.57 8.90 -5.78
C ASN A 50 1.23 9.13 -5.09
N PHE A 51 0.58 8.08 -4.63
CA PHE A 51 -0.66 8.19 -3.88
C PHE A 51 -0.47 8.99 -2.59
N PHE A 52 0.52 8.60 -1.78
CA PHE A 52 0.79 9.30 -0.51
C PHE A 52 1.27 10.73 -0.73
N SER A 53 2.06 10.97 -1.78
CA SER A 53 2.55 12.32 -2.11
C SER A 53 1.41 13.23 -2.56
N GLY A 54 0.37 12.67 -3.17
CA GLY A 54 -0.81 13.42 -3.59
C GLY A 54 -1.68 13.87 -2.42
N ILE A 55 -1.43 13.38 -1.21
CA ILE A 55 -2.15 13.80 -0.03
C ILE A 55 -1.43 15.03 0.52
N SER A 56 -1.92 16.20 0.15
CA SER A 56 -1.29 17.48 0.49
C SER A 56 -1.09 17.68 1.99
N PHE A 57 -1.97 17.10 2.79
CA PHE A 57 -1.86 17.13 4.23
C PHE A 57 -0.54 16.55 4.73
N LEU A 58 -0.11 15.40 4.17
CA LEU A 58 1.14 14.77 4.56
C LEU A 58 2.35 15.60 4.13
N ASN A 59 2.26 16.26 2.98
CA ASN A 59 3.33 17.11 2.47
C ASN A 59 3.44 18.43 3.21
N SER A 60 2.34 18.99 3.68
CA SER A 60 2.31 20.33 4.29
C SER A 60 2.87 20.35 5.71
N GLN A 61 3.09 19.19 6.31
CA GLN A 61 3.54 19.11 7.70
C GLN A 61 5.05 19.29 7.88
N GLY A 62 5.72 19.78 6.86
CA GLY A 62 7.12 20.14 6.93
C GLY A 62 8.08 18.99 6.70
N GLY A 63 9.12 19.26 5.94
CA GLY A 63 10.10 18.28 5.54
C GLY A 63 11.07 17.87 6.64
N GLU A 64 10.91 18.35 7.86
CA GLU A 64 11.83 18.06 8.94
C GLU A 64 11.41 16.89 9.82
N ASN A 65 10.22 16.35 9.64
CA ASN A 65 9.77 15.24 10.46
C ASN A 65 10.22 13.91 9.85
N ASN A 66 11.43 13.51 10.18
CA ASN A 66 12.02 12.26 9.69
C ASN A 66 11.23 11.04 10.13
N GLU A 67 10.63 11.09 11.32
CA GLU A 67 9.81 9.98 11.81
C GLU A 67 8.57 9.79 10.92
N LYS A 68 7.92 10.88 10.54
CA LYS A 68 6.76 10.82 9.66
C LYS A 68 7.11 10.23 8.30
N TYR A 69 8.20 10.68 7.70
CA TYR A 69 8.65 10.13 6.42
C TYR A 69 9.01 8.66 6.52
N THR A 70 9.65 8.29 7.63
CA THR A 70 9.99 6.89 7.88
C THR A 70 8.72 6.05 8.03
N ALA A 71 7.71 6.56 8.72
CA ALA A 71 6.43 5.86 8.87
C ALA A 71 5.75 5.67 7.50
N ILE A 72 5.76 6.68 6.64
CA ILE A 72 5.19 6.58 5.30
C ILE A 72 5.90 5.49 4.49
N ASN A 73 7.21 5.48 4.51
CA ASN A 73 8.00 4.47 3.80
C ASN A 73 7.75 3.07 4.37
N PHE A 74 7.62 2.95 5.67
CA PHE A 74 7.30 1.70 6.33
C PHE A 74 5.95 1.16 5.86
N VAL A 75 4.95 2.03 5.77
CA VAL A 75 3.61 1.67 5.28
C VAL A 75 3.66 1.24 3.82
N ILE A 76 4.35 2.00 2.97
CA ILE A 76 4.45 1.69 1.54
C ILE A 76 5.09 0.32 1.34
N ASN A 77 6.21 0.08 1.99
CA ASN A 77 6.90 -1.20 1.87
C ASN A 77 6.06 -2.35 2.42
N GLY A 78 5.41 -2.15 3.55
CA GLY A 78 4.57 -3.16 4.17
C GLY A 78 3.37 -3.55 3.31
N VAL A 79 2.71 -2.57 2.71
CA VAL A 79 1.56 -2.83 1.82
C VAL A 79 2.02 -3.58 0.58
N ALA A 80 3.11 -3.13 -0.05
CA ALA A 80 3.64 -3.79 -1.24
C ALA A 80 4.03 -5.24 -0.95
N ASP A 81 4.73 -5.48 0.14
CA ASP A 81 5.17 -6.82 0.53
C ASP A 81 3.98 -7.71 0.90
N ALA A 82 2.95 -7.16 1.53
CA ALA A 82 1.76 -7.91 1.88
C ALA A 82 1.06 -8.45 0.62
N TYR A 83 0.88 -7.62 -0.39
CA TYR A 83 0.28 -8.06 -1.64
C TYR A 83 1.17 -9.04 -2.41
N LEU A 84 2.48 -8.83 -2.38
CA LEU A 84 3.43 -9.77 -2.98
C LEU A 84 3.29 -11.15 -2.34
N ASP A 85 3.21 -11.22 -1.02
CA ASP A 85 3.05 -12.48 -0.30
C ASP A 85 1.74 -13.16 -0.63
N ILE A 86 0.66 -12.40 -0.80
CA ILE A 86 -0.63 -12.94 -1.23
C ILE A 86 -0.51 -13.58 -2.62
N LEU A 87 0.11 -12.88 -3.55
CA LEU A 87 0.28 -13.38 -4.93
C LEU A 87 1.15 -14.63 -4.98
N LEU A 88 2.15 -14.72 -4.10
CA LEU A 88 3.04 -15.87 -4.03
C LEU A 88 2.49 -17.03 -3.20
N GLY A 89 1.31 -16.86 -2.60
CA GLY A 89 0.72 -17.89 -1.76
C GLY A 89 1.38 -18.06 -0.41
N LYS A 90 2.15 -17.08 0.03
CA LYS A 90 2.85 -17.10 1.32
C LYS A 90 2.03 -16.54 2.47
N SER A 91 0.99 -15.79 2.16
CA SER A 91 0.14 -15.15 3.16
C SER A 91 -1.15 -15.95 3.34
N LYS A 92 -1.66 -15.97 4.58
CA LYS A 92 -2.99 -16.49 4.85
C LYS A 92 -4.09 -15.50 4.50
N LEU A 93 -3.72 -14.24 4.28
CA LEU A 93 -4.65 -13.19 3.88
C LEU A 93 -5.01 -13.37 2.42
N THR A 94 -6.29 -13.15 2.07
CA THR A 94 -6.74 -13.19 0.68
C THR A 94 -6.78 -11.78 0.09
N LEU A 95 -6.88 -11.69 -1.25
CA LEU A 95 -7.05 -10.40 -1.92
C LEU A 95 -8.34 -9.70 -1.48
N GLU A 96 -9.39 -10.44 -1.17
CA GLU A 96 -10.65 -9.87 -0.71
C GLU A 96 -10.52 -9.28 0.69
N GLU A 97 -9.76 -9.92 1.57
CA GLU A 97 -9.57 -9.49 2.95
C GLU A 97 -8.54 -8.36 3.08
N ALA A 98 -7.62 -8.27 2.13
CA ALA A 98 -6.48 -7.35 2.21
C ALA A 98 -6.87 -5.89 2.42
N PRO A 99 -7.85 -5.33 1.69
CA PRO A 99 -8.18 -3.91 1.86
C PRO A 99 -8.57 -3.54 3.28
N THR A 100 -9.39 -4.36 3.93
CA THR A 100 -9.82 -4.11 5.31
C THR A 100 -8.67 -4.26 6.29
N ALA A 101 -7.93 -5.36 6.19
CA ALA A 101 -6.83 -5.65 7.10
C ALA A 101 -5.71 -4.62 6.97
N LEU A 102 -5.27 -4.34 5.75
CA LEU A 102 -4.18 -3.41 5.50
C LEU A 102 -4.57 -1.97 5.83
N SER A 103 -5.79 -1.55 5.51
CA SER A 103 -6.24 -0.20 5.86
C SER A 103 -6.27 0.00 7.37
N THR A 104 -6.67 -1.00 8.13
CA THR A 104 -6.66 -0.94 9.59
C THR A 104 -5.24 -0.73 10.12
N ILE A 105 -4.27 -1.48 9.58
CA ILE A 105 -2.87 -1.36 9.99
C ILE A 105 -2.33 0.03 9.63
N VAL A 106 -2.58 0.49 8.40
CA VAL A 106 -2.14 1.80 7.93
C VAL A 106 -2.70 2.91 8.82
N LYS A 107 -3.98 2.84 9.16
CA LYS A 107 -4.61 3.81 10.04
C LYS A 107 -3.91 3.89 11.39
N ARG A 108 -3.59 2.74 11.98
CA ARG A 108 -2.92 2.68 13.27
C ARG A 108 -1.51 3.25 13.21
N VAL A 109 -0.77 2.95 12.17
CA VAL A 109 0.59 3.46 11.99
C VAL A 109 0.58 4.97 11.76
N MET A 110 -0.33 5.46 10.93
CA MET A 110 -0.34 6.86 10.51
C MET A 110 -1.09 7.80 11.48
N ALA A 111 -1.91 7.26 12.36
CA ALA A 111 -2.73 8.11 13.26
C ALA A 111 -1.93 9.18 14.00
N PRO A 112 -0.75 8.89 14.58
CA PRO A 112 0.01 9.92 15.29
C PRO A 112 0.50 11.07 14.40
N TYR A 113 0.48 10.89 13.08
CA TYR A 113 1.01 11.87 12.13
C TYR A 113 -0.08 12.65 11.39
N LEU A 114 -1.34 12.35 11.68
CA LEU A 114 -2.49 12.98 10.98
C LEU A 114 -3.15 14.10 11.78
#